data_af32f169f0abb405acf36abc2afcb43f
#
_entry.id   af32f169f0abb405acf36abc2afcb43f
#
_cell.length_a   1.000
_cell.length_b   1.000
_cell.length_c   1.000
_cell.angle_alpha   90.00
_cell.angle_beta   90.00
_cell.angle_gamma   90.00
#
_symmetry.space_group_name_H-M   'P 1'
#
loop_
_entity.id
_entity.type
_entity.pdbx_description
1 polymer ?
#
loop_
_entity_poly.entity_id
_entity_poly.type
_entity_poly.pdbx_seq_one_letter_code
_entity_poly.pdbx_strand_id
1 'polypeptide(L)'
;MAVALALAAALAAPALAAQPTTGGIVFVGSSIFHRWTRLESQMAPLPITNVAFDGSVTADMLRMVDSRVIPLRPKVIAYYCGSNDVALGEPAAAITGRIVRFIERVSTALPDTRVVFVSINRAPSKEDRWDVVDDVNRQIKMYAASHPHVEYVDVNPVLFDANGKPRLDLYMGDELHLRPPAYEGFANILKPVLTRAFGD
;
A
#
# COMPACT_ATOMS: atom_id res chain seq x y z
N MET A 1 4.76 -65.78 21.38
CA MET A 1 4.01 -64.57 21.74
C MET A 1 4.66 -63.39 20.99
N ALA A 2 4.05 -62.94 19.92
CA ALA A 2 4.53 -61.80 19.10
C ALA A 2 3.74 -60.58 19.50
N VAL A 3 4.43 -59.50 19.97
CA VAL A 3 3.82 -58.19 20.31
C VAL A 3 3.87 -57.32 19.07
N ALA A 4 2.70 -57.01 18.52
CA ALA A 4 2.58 -56.08 17.40
C ALA A 4 2.57 -54.65 17.93
N LEU A 5 3.56 -53.83 17.52
CA LEU A 5 3.65 -52.40 17.82
C LEU A 5 2.85 -51.67 16.76
N ALA A 6 1.72 -51.07 17.14
CA ALA A 6 0.93 -50.21 16.25
C ALA A 6 1.51 -48.77 16.25
N LEU A 7 2.04 -48.36 15.13
CA LEU A 7 2.52 -46.97 14.90
C LEU A 7 1.33 -46.10 14.53
N ALA A 8 0.91 -45.24 15.44
CA ALA A 8 -0.12 -44.22 15.16
C ALA A 8 0.53 -43.03 14.45
N ALA A 9 0.27 -42.90 13.17
CA ALA A 9 0.65 -41.69 12.40
C ALA A 9 -0.33 -40.54 12.69
N ALA A 10 0.13 -39.54 13.41
CA ALA A 10 -0.63 -38.28 13.60
C ALA A 10 -0.63 -37.48 12.29
N LEU A 11 -1.77 -37.43 11.62
CA LEU A 11 -2.01 -36.57 10.48
C LEU A 11 -2.09 -35.12 11.00
N ALA A 12 -1.06 -34.32 10.73
CA ALA A 12 -1.11 -32.86 10.94
C ALA A 12 -2.15 -32.26 10.02
N ALA A 13 -3.20 -31.69 10.58
CA ALA A 13 -4.19 -30.92 9.81
C ALA A 13 -3.52 -29.72 9.14
N PRO A 14 -3.81 -29.42 7.86
CA PRO A 14 -3.28 -28.22 7.20
C PRO A 14 -3.76 -27.00 7.96
N ALA A 15 -2.83 -26.08 8.27
CA ALA A 15 -3.17 -24.78 8.85
C ALA A 15 -4.13 -24.07 7.91
N LEU A 16 -5.34 -23.80 8.39
CA LEU A 16 -6.35 -23.06 7.65
C LEU A 16 -5.79 -21.66 7.42
N ALA A 17 -5.49 -21.30 6.18
CA ALA A 17 -5.10 -19.93 5.84
C ALA A 17 -6.21 -18.99 6.34
N ALA A 18 -5.84 -18.01 7.17
CA ALA A 18 -6.79 -17.06 7.73
C ALA A 18 -7.57 -16.42 6.58
N GLN A 19 -8.90 -16.53 6.61
CA GLN A 19 -9.76 -15.87 5.62
C GLN A 19 -9.58 -14.36 5.73
N PRO A 20 -9.48 -13.64 4.59
CA PRO A 20 -9.35 -12.20 4.63
C PRO A 20 -10.51 -11.59 5.42
N THR A 21 -10.21 -10.79 6.43
CA THR A 21 -11.23 -10.13 7.25
C THR A 21 -11.94 -9.07 6.42
N THR A 22 -13.27 -9.20 6.28
CA THR A 22 -14.08 -8.15 5.66
C THR A 22 -14.23 -6.96 6.62
N GLY A 23 -14.32 -5.72 6.08
CA GLY A 23 -14.52 -4.51 6.88
C GLY A 23 -13.27 -3.96 7.55
N GLY A 24 -12.07 -4.51 7.24
CA GLY A 24 -10.78 -4.03 7.75
C GLY A 24 -10.17 -2.90 6.92
N ILE A 25 -8.85 -2.76 7.05
CA ILE A 25 -8.02 -1.86 6.25
C ILE A 25 -7.28 -2.69 5.20
N VAL A 26 -7.45 -2.34 3.93
CA VAL A 26 -6.79 -3.04 2.81
C VAL A 26 -5.67 -2.19 2.25
N PHE A 27 -4.46 -2.72 2.26
CA PHE A 27 -3.29 -2.14 1.60
C PHE A 27 -3.25 -2.60 0.15
N VAL A 28 -3.33 -1.64 -0.76
CA VAL A 28 -3.36 -1.84 -2.21
C VAL A 28 -2.16 -1.15 -2.82
N GLY A 29 -1.37 -1.85 -3.63
CA GLY A 29 -0.23 -1.19 -4.24
C GLY A 29 0.86 -2.10 -4.78
N SER A 30 2.06 -1.51 -4.88
CA SER A 30 3.22 -2.15 -5.45
C SER A 30 4.23 -2.64 -4.40
N SER A 31 5.48 -2.88 -4.82
CA SER A 31 6.54 -3.47 -4.01
C SER A 31 6.79 -2.77 -2.66
N ILE A 32 6.59 -1.46 -2.57
CA ILE A 32 6.78 -0.73 -1.31
C ILE A 32 5.83 -1.26 -0.22
N PHE A 33 4.57 -1.52 -0.54
CA PHE A 33 3.65 -2.14 0.41
C PHE A 33 3.84 -3.66 0.49
N HIS A 34 4.08 -4.33 -0.64
CA HIS A 34 4.27 -5.77 -0.66
C HIS A 34 5.44 -6.22 0.23
N ARG A 35 6.55 -5.50 0.19
CA ARG A 35 7.79 -5.81 0.95
C ARG A 35 7.80 -5.27 2.37
N TRP A 36 6.71 -4.67 2.84
CA TRP A 36 6.59 -4.22 4.23
C TRP A 36 6.29 -5.39 5.16
N THR A 37 7.32 -6.17 5.48
CA THR A 37 7.21 -7.45 6.21
C THR A 37 6.65 -7.32 7.63
N ARG A 38 6.80 -6.15 8.28
CA ARG A 38 6.27 -5.88 9.62
C ARG A 38 4.97 -5.07 9.62
N LEU A 39 4.30 -4.95 8.48
CA LEU A 39 3.11 -4.11 8.32
C LEU A 39 2.05 -4.39 9.38
N GLU A 40 1.61 -5.64 9.52
CA GLU A 40 0.56 -6.03 10.46
C GLU A 40 0.96 -5.69 11.91
N SER A 41 2.17 -6.04 12.34
CA SER A 41 2.66 -5.78 13.69
C SER A 41 2.81 -4.29 13.98
N GLN A 42 3.26 -3.50 13.01
CA GLN A 42 3.42 -2.05 13.16
C GLN A 42 2.07 -1.31 13.16
N MET A 43 1.08 -1.84 12.46
CA MET A 43 -0.28 -1.27 12.43
C MET A 43 -1.19 -1.79 13.54
N ALA A 44 -0.79 -2.85 14.28
CA ALA A 44 -1.62 -3.41 15.35
C ALA A 44 -2.12 -2.31 16.31
N PRO A 45 -3.39 -2.36 16.78
CA PRO A 45 -4.38 -3.42 16.64
C PRO A 45 -5.30 -3.33 15.41
N LEU A 46 -4.97 -2.51 14.40
CA LEU A 46 -5.80 -2.33 13.21
C LEU A 46 -5.87 -3.66 12.40
N PRO A 47 -7.05 -4.05 11.91
CA PRO A 47 -7.22 -5.26 11.10
C PRO A 47 -6.73 -5.02 9.66
N ILE A 48 -5.52 -5.48 9.34
CA ILE A 48 -4.85 -5.23 8.07
C ILE A 48 -4.97 -6.43 7.14
N THR A 49 -5.26 -6.17 5.87
CA THR A 49 -5.09 -7.11 4.75
C THR A 49 -4.21 -6.46 3.68
N ASN A 50 -3.10 -7.09 3.31
CA ASN A 50 -2.21 -6.59 2.26
C ASN A 50 -2.43 -7.37 0.96
N VAL A 51 -2.92 -6.70 -0.09
CA VAL A 51 -3.11 -7.25 -1.43
C VAL A 51 -2.14 -6.68 -2.46
N ALA A 52 -1.15 -5.92 -2.01
CA ALA A 52 -0.10 -5.36 -2.85
C ALA A 52 0.80 -6.47 -3.44
N PHE A 53 1.40 -6.22 -4.60
CA PHE A 53 2.34 -7.13 -5.23
C PHE A 53 3.45 -6.40 -5.98
N ASP A 54 4.61 -7.06 -6.10
CA ASP A 54 5.80 -6.50 -6.75
C ASP A 54 5.54 -6.14 -8.22
N GLY A 55 6.17 -5.05 -8.67
CA GLY A 55 6.18 -4.64 -10.07
C GLY A 55 4.86 -4.07 -10.59
N SER A 56 3.81 -4.02 -9.78
CA SER A 56 2.50 -3.55 -10.23
C SER A 56 2.50 -2.06 -10.61
N VAL A 57 1.70 -1.74 -11.62
CA VAL A 57 1.42 -0.38 -12.12
C VAL A 57 -0.03 0.02 -11.78
N THR A 58 -0.36 1.30 -11.96
CA THR A 58 -1.71 1.81 -11.67
C THR A 58 -2.81 1.12 -12.50
N ALA A 59 -2.48 0.65 -13.71
CA ALA A 59 -3.40 -0.14 -14.54
C ALA A 59 -3.73 -1.50 -13.92
N ASP A 60 -2.78 -2.12 -13.19
CA ASP A 60 -3.02 -3.38 -12.48
C ASP A 60 -4.00 -3.17 -11.32
N MET A 61 -3.82 -2.07 -10.57
CA MET A 61 -4.73 -1.72 -9.47
C MET A 61 -6.16 -1.56 -9.98
N LEU A 62 -6.34 -0.90 -11.12
CA LEU A 62 -7.64 -0.71 -11.73
C LEU A 62 -8.26 -2.03 -12.23
N ARG A 63 -7.43 -2.96 -12.75
CA ARG A 63 -7.92 -4.29 -13.19
C ARG A 63 -8.33 -5.18 -12.03
N MET A 64 -7.65 -5.09 -10.88
CA MET A 64 -7.89 -5.97 -9.73
C MET A 64 -8.95 -5.45 -8.75
N VAL A 65 -9.41 -4.21 -8.87
CA VAL A 65 -10.30 -3.57 -7.90
C VAL A 65 -11.56 -4.38 -7.63
N ASP A 66 -12.23 -4.84 -8.71
CA ASP A 66 -13.49 -5.57 -8.61
C ASP A 66 -13.34 -6.99 -8.06
N SER A 67 -12.21 -7.65 -8.36
CA SER A 67 -12.00 -9.06 -7.99
C SER A 67 -11.26 -9.25 -6.68
N ARG A 68 -10.41 -8.28 -6.25
CA ARG A 68 -9.53 -8.46 -5.10
C ARG A 68 -9.70 -7.42 -3.99
N VAL A 69 -10.31 -6.26 -4.27
CA VAL A 69 -10.45 -5.18 -3.28
C VAL A 69 -11.90 -5.06 -2.83
N ILE A 70 -12.84 -4.86 -3.74
CA ILE A 70 -14.27 -4.68 -3.43
C ILE A 70 -14.86 -5.85 -2.63
N PRO A 71 -14.55 -7.15 -2.94
CA PRO A 71 -15.09 -8.27 -2.17
C PRO A 71 -14.68 -8.29 -0.69
N LEU A 72 -13.55 -7.64 -0.32
CA LEU A 72 -13.10 -7.49 1.06
C LEU A 72 -13.92 -6.47 1.84
N ARG A 73 -14.74 -5.65 1.18
CA ARG A 73 -15.59 -4.61 1.77
C ARG A 73 -14.83 -3.76 2.79
N PRO A 74 -13.64 -3.19 2.44
CA PRO A 74 -12.83 -2.45 3.40
C PRO A 74 -13.54 -1.21 3.93
N LYS A 75 -13.36 -0.88 5.21
CA LYS A 75 -13.67 0.46 5.74
C LYS A 75 -12.66 1.49 5.22
N VAL A 76 -11.38 1.09 5.12
CA VAL A 76 -10.32 1.96 4.64
C VAL A 76 -9.45 1.22 3.62
N ILE A 77 -9.06 1.92 2.58
CA ILE A 77 -8.01 1.48 1.64
C ILE A 77 -6.80 2.39 1.83
N ALA A 78 -5.64 1.81 2.14
CA ALA A 78 -4.36 2.48 1.99
C ALA A 78 -3.81 2.17 0.60
N TYR A 79 -3.61 3.19 -0.24
CA TYR A 79 -3.21 3.03 -1.63
C TYR A 79 -1.82 3.60 -1.89
N TYR A 80 -0.91 2.79 -2.44
CA TYR A 80 0.42 3.21 -2.92
C TYR A 80 0.74 2.54 -4.26
N CYS A 81 0.64 3.27 -5.35
CA CYS A 81 1.05 2.81 -6.69
C CYS A 81 1.31 3.99 -7.62
N GLY A 82 2.19 3.80 -8.61
CA GLY A 82 2.55 4.79 -9.63
C GLY A 82 4.06 4.90 -9.87
N SER A 83 4.88 4.44 -8.92
CA SER A 83 6.34 4.49 -9.07
C SER A 83 6.85 3.67 -10.27
N ASN A 84 6.22 2.53 -10.57
CA ASN A 84 6.57 1.71 -11.73
C ASN A 84 6.07 2.32 -13.03
N ASP A 85 4.93 2.99 -13.02
CA ASP A 85 4.42 3.76 -14.16
C ASP A 85 5.43 4.86 -14.56
N VAL A 86 5.97 5.59 -13.57
CA VAL A 86 7.03 6.59 -13.77
C VAL A 86 8.26 5.97 -14.41
N ALA A 87 8.71 4.80 -13.93
CA ALA A 87 9.85 4.08 -14.51
C ALA A 87 9.61 3.62 -15.96
N LEU A 88 8.35 3.36 -16.32
CA LEU A 88 7.95 3.01 -17.69
C LEU A 88 7.77 4.23 -18.60
N GLY A 89 8.04 5.45 -18.10
CA GLY A 89 7.94 6.68 -18.87
C GLY A 89 6.53 7.25 -19.00
N GLU A 90 5.57 6.74 -18.24
CA GLU A 90 4.19 7.22 -18.28
C GLU A 90 4.08 8.68 -17.83
N PRO A 91 3.26 9.50 -18.48
CA PRO A 91 3.03 10.88 -18.06
C PRO A 91 2.14 10.95 -16.80
N ALA A 92 2.36 11.97 -15.97
CA ALA A 92 1.62 12.18 -14.72
C ALA A 92 0.09 12.15 -14.88
N ALA A 93 -0.43 12.73 -15.96
CA ALA A 93 -1.87 12.75 -16.23
C ALA A 93 -2.45 11.35 -16.44
N ALA A 94 -1.72 10.44 -17.09
CA ALA A 94 -2.17 9.07 -17.29
C ALA A 94 -2.17 8.27 -15.97
N ILE A 95 -1.13 8.45 -15.16
CA ILE A 95 -1.00 7.84 -13.83
C ILE A 95 -2.13 8.32 -12.92
N THR A 96 -2.29 9.64 -12.78
CA THR A 96 -3.35 10.25 -11.97
C THR A 96 -4.73 9.83 -12.43
N GLY A 97 -4.98 9.82 -13.74
CA GLY A 97 -6.28 9.41 -14.28
C GLY A 97 -6.66 7.97 -13.95
N ARG A 98 -5.67 7.04 -13.87
CA ARG A 98 -5.92 5.65 -13.43
C ARG A 98 -6.17 5.56 -11.93
N ILE A 99 -5.45 6.32 -11.11
CA ILE A 99 -5.66 6.39 -9.66
C ILE A 99 -7.07 6.93 -9.36
N VAL A 100 -7.45 8.02 -9.98
CA VAL A 100 -8.79 8.62 -9.80
C VAL A 100 -9.89 7.63 -10.19
N ARG A 101 -9.77 6.95 -11.34
CA ARG A 101 -10.73 5.92 -11.73
C ARG A 101 -10.83 4.75 -10.76
N PHE A 102 -9.69 4.35 -10.15
CA PHE A 102 -9.71 3.35 -9.07
C PHE A 102 -10.54 3.85 -7.88
N ILE A 103 -10.30 5.08 -7.43
CA ILE A 103 -11.03 5.70 -6.31
C ILE A 103 -12.53 5.81 -6.62
N GLU A 104 -12.88 6.29 -7.80
CA GLU A 104 -14.28 6.41 -8.24
C GLU A 104 -14.98 5.05 -8.32
N ARG A 105 -14.27 4.01 -8.79
CA ARG A 105 -14.80 2.65 -8.83
C ARG A 105 -15.09 2.12 -7.42
N VAL A 106 -14.19 2.36 -6.47
CA VAL A 106 -14.39 2.02 -5.04
C VAL A 106 -15.58 2.79 -4.50
N SER A 107 -15.64 4.11 -4.66
CA SER A 107 -16.72 4.96 -4.14
C SER A 107 -18.09 4.58 -4.68
N THR A 108 -18.16 4.15 -5.94
CA THR A 108 -19.41 3.66 -6.56
C THR A 108 -19.89 2.36 -5.92
N ALA A 109 -18.97 1.42 -5.65
CA ALA A 109 -19.32 0.10 -5.15
C ALA A 109 -19.44 0.08 -3.61
N LEU A 110 -18.69 0.92 -2.92
CA LEU A 110 -18.55 0.98 -1.46
C LEU A 110 -18.51 2.46 -1.02
N PRO A 111 -19.64 3.17 -1.00
CA PRO A 111 -19.67 4.64 -0.80
C PRO A 111 -19.12 5.10 0.54
N ASP A 112 -19.14 4.23 1.56
CA ASP A 112 -18.63 4.55 2.91
C ASP A 112 -17.12 4.24 3.08
N THR A 113 -16.49 3.64 2.05
CA THR A 113 -15.06 3.31 2.11
C THR A 113 -14.20 4.56 1.96
N ARG A 114 -13.28 4.77 2.91
CA ARG A 114 -12.29 5.85 2.83
C ARG A 114 -11.04 5.39 2.09
N VAL A 115 -10.45 6.26 1.29
CA VAL A 115 -9.18 5.99 0.59
C VAL A 115 -8.10 6.92 1.12
N VAL A 116 -7.06 6.34 1.69
CA VAL A 116 -5.84 7.04 2.10
C VAL A 116 -4.78 6.82 1.03
N PHE A 117 -4.56 7.83 0.19
CA PHE A 117 -3.49 7.80 -0.81
C PHE A 117 -2.17 8.17 -0.15
N VAL A 118 -1.21 7.26 -0.22
CA VAL A 118 0.15 7.46 0.26
C VAL A 118 1.01 7.95 -0.89
N SER A 119 1.70 9.06 -0.70
CA SER A 119 2.51 9.71 -1.74
C SER A 119 3.48 8.73 -2.42
N ILE A 120 3.63 8.86 -3.72
CA ILE A 120 4.69 8.16 -4.45
C ILE A 120 6.04 8.69 -3.96
N ASN A 121 6.97 7.78 -3.66
CA ASN A 121 8.30 8.14 -3.18
C ASN A 121 9.13 8.79 -4.28
N ARG A 122 9.87 9.84 -3.93
CA ARG A 122 11.01 10.33 -4.70
C ARG A 122 12.20 9.38 -4.49
N ALA A 123 12.19 8.23 -5.13
CA ALA A 123 13.28 7.27 -5.04
C ALA A 123 14.54 7.82 -5.74
N PRO A 124 15.76 7.70 -5.14
CA PRO A 124 16.99 8.20 -5.76
C PRO A 124 17.25 7.62 -7.14
N SER A 125 16.97 6.33 -7.34
CA SER A 125 17.09 5.66 -8.65
C SER A 125 16.21 6.22 -9.77
N LYS A 126 15.34 7.20 -9.47
CA LYS A 126 14.41 7.85 -10.40
C LYS A 126 14.48 9.38 -10.30
N GLU A 127 15.64 9.91 -9.89
CA GLU A 127 15.82 11.34 -9.66
C GLU A 127 15.49 12.18 -10.91
N ASP A 128 15.83 11.66 -12.10
CA ASP A 128 15.51 12.25 -13.40
C ASP A 128 14.01 12.33 -13.74
N ARG A 129 13.15 11.72 -12.92
CA ARG A 129 11.69 11.67 -13.10
C ARG A 129 10.92 12.17 -11.86
N TRP A 130 11.58 12.83 -10.93
CA TRP A 130 10.89 13.37 -9.74
C TRP A 130 9.85 14.44 -10.09
N ASP A 131 10.04 15.16 -11.18
CA ASP A 131 9.05 16.10 -11.72
C ASP A 131 7.69 15.41 -11.97
N VAL A 132 7.71 14.21 -12.56
CA VAL A 132 6.50 13.40 -12.80
C VAL A 132 5.92 12.89 -11.48
N VAL A 133 6.77 12.40 -10.55
CA VAL A 133 6.34 11.97 -9.21
C VAL A 133 5.63 13.11 -8.47
N ASP A 134 6.23 14.30 -8.48
CA ASP A 134 5.69 15.48 -7.81
C ASP A 134 4.37 15.93 -8.42
N ASP A 135 4.26 15.86 -9.75
CA ASP A 135 3.03 16.25 -10.44
C ASP A 135 1.89 15.29 -10.12
N VAL A 136 2.13 13.97 -10.09
CA VAL A 136 1.12 12.99 -9.64
C VAL A 136 0.71 13.25 -8.20
N ASN A 137 1.67 13.39 -7.29
CA ASN A 137 1.41 13.63 -5.88
C ASN A 137 0.60 14.93 -5.67
N ARG A 138 0.96 16.00 -6.38
CA ARG A 138 0.24 17.28 -6.36
C ARG A 138 -1.20 17.13 -6.87
N GLN A 139 -1.41 16.45 -8.01
CA GLN A 139 -2.74 16.24 -8.58
C GLN A 139 -3.64 15.43 -7.66
N ILE A 140 -3.14 14.34 -7.05
CA ILE A 140 -3.92 13.55 -6.10
C ILE A 140 -4.20 14.32 -4.80
N LYS A 141 -3.25 15.12 -4.31
CA LYS A 141 -3.48 16.00 -3.16
C LYS A 141 -4.59 17.01 -3.42
N MET A 142 -4.64 17.59 -4.62
CA MET A 142 -5.72 18.50 -5.03
C MET A 142 -7.06 17.77 -5.16
N TYR A 143 -7.06 16.56 -5.72
CA TYR A 143 -8.25 15.71 -5.81
C TYR A 143 -8.80 15.40 -4.41
N ALA A 144 -7.96 14.97 -3.47
CA ALA A 144 -8.35 14.67 -2.10
C ALA A 144 -8.98 15.89 -1.38
N ALA A 145 -8.48 17.10 -1.64
CA ALA A 145 -9.01 18.31 -1.02
C ALA A 145 -10.49 18.59 -1.36
N SER A 146 -11.01 18.03 -2.45
CA SER A 146 -12.42 18.18 -2.90
C SER A 146 -13.24 16.90 -2.74
N HIS A 147 -12.67 15.82 -2.16
CA HIS A 147 -13.34 14.52 -2.00
C HIS A 147 -13.23 14.03 -0.56
N PRO A 148 -14.27 14.21 0.29
CA PRO A 148 -14.21 13.98 1.74
C PRO A 148 -13.80 12.57 2.18
N HIS A 149 -14.02 11.56 1.32
CA HIS A 149 -13.62 10.18 1.58
C HIS A 149 -12.21 9.84 1.09
N VAL A 150 -11.45 10.84 0.60
CA VAL A 150 -10.08 10.66 0.11
C VAL A 150 -9.14 11.52 0.95
N GLU A 151 -8.10 10.91 1.49
CA GLU A 151 -7.05 11.61 2.23
C GLU A 151 -5.70 11.39 1.55
N TYR A 152 -4.89 12.44 1.41
CA TYR A 152 -3.52 12.38 0.91
C TYR A 152 -2.54 12.42 2.07
N VAL A 153 -1.62 11.46 2.12
CA VAL A 153 -0.58 11.38 3.15
C VAL A 153 0.79 11.39 2.49
N ASP A 154 1.61 12.37 2.86
CA ASP A 154 2.98 12.47 2.37
C ASP A 154 3.95 11.72 3.28
N VAL A 155 4.61 10.69 2.74
CA VAL A 155 5.65 9.91 3.42
C VAL A 155 7.07 10.28 3.00
N ASN A 156 7.24 11.16 1.99
CA ASN A 156 8.56 11.60 1.53
C ASN A 156 9.42 12.26 2.62
N PRO A 157 8.87 13.02 3.58
CA PRO A 157 9.69 13.59 4.66
C PRO A 157 10.50 12.57 5.47
N VAL A 158 10.08 11.31 5.52
CA VAL A 158 10.86 10.23 6.15
C VAL A 158 12.16 9.94 5.39
N LEU A 159 12.10 10.07 4.07
CA LEU A 159 13.12 9.61 3.12
C LEU A 159 14.19 10.68 2.80
N PHE A 160 14.05 11.87 3.36
CA PHE A 160 14.96 13.00 3.11
C PHE A 160 15.52 13.57 4.42
N ASP A 161 16.73 14.08 4.36
CA ASP A 161 17.36 14.81 5.46
C ASP A 161 16.89 16.28 5.52
N ALA A 162 17.36 17.02 6.53
CA ALA A 162 17.00 18.43 6.71
C ALA A 162 17.50 19.36 5.58
N ASN A 163 18.42 18.90 4.74
CA ASN A 163 18.96 19.61 3.59
C ASN A 163 18.23 19.22 2.28
N GLY A 164 17.20 18.37 2.35
CA GLY A 164 16.46 17.89 1.21
C GLY A 164 17.21 16.84 0.38
N LYS A 165 18.21 16.16 0.95
CA LYS A 165 18.92 15.06 0.30
C LYS A 165 18.31 13.72 0.67
N PRO A 166 18.23 12.75 -0.26
CA PRO A 166 17.77 11.41 0.04
C PRO A 166 18.62 10.74 1.13
N ARG A 167 17.97 10.11 2.09
CA ARG A 167 18.59 9.29 3.12
C ARG A 167 18.88 7.90 2.57
N LEU A 168 20.03 7.73 1.91
CA LEU A 168 20.44 6.47 1.28
C LEU A 168 20.53 5.30 2.26
N ASP A 169 20.73 5.57 3.56
CA ASP A 169 20.71 4.59 4.64
C ASP A 169 19.34 3.89 4.78
N LEU A 170 18.27 4.50 4.30
CA LEU A 170 16.90 3.97 4.31
C LEU A 170 16.56 3.14 3.09
N TYR A 171 17.42 3.12 2.07
CA TYR A 171 17.18 2.37 0.84
C TYR A 171 18.03 1.10 0.75
N MET A 172 17.56 0.13 -0.01
CA MET A 172 18.36 -1.01 -0.44
C MET A 172 19.39 -0.57 -1.49
N GLY A 173 20.27 -1.46 -1.93
CA GLY A 173 21.30 -1.14 -2.92
C GLY A 173 20.79 -0.74 -4.30
N ASP A 174 19.50 -0.91 -4.56
CA ASP A 174 18.82 -0.48 -5.79
C ASP A 174 18.28 0.97 -5.71
N GLU A 175 18.45 1.64 -4.57
CA GLU A 175 18.01 3.01 -4.33
C GLU A 175 16.51 3.26 -4.60
N LEU A 176 15.72 2.19 -4.54
CA LEU A 176 14.27 2.17 -4.77
C LEU A 176 13.53 1.54 -3.60
N HIS A 177 13.89 0.30 -3.25
CA HIS A 177 13.23 -0.44 -2.19
C HIS A 177 13.76 -0.03 -0.82
N LEU A 178 12.89 -0.11 0.16
CA LEU A 178 13.13 0.44 1.48
C LEU A 178 13.67 -0.60 2.46
N ARG A 179 14.50 -0.14 3.40
CA ARG A 179 14.94 -0.90 4.57
C ARG A 179 13.95 -0.76 5.73
N PRO A 180 13.99 -1.66 6.72
CA PRO A 180 13.06 -1.62 7.87
C PRO A 180 12.91 -0.26 8.56
N PRO A 181 13.97 0.57 8.79
CA PRO A 181 13.80 1.87 9.44
C PRO A 181 12.93 2.86 8.65
N ALA A 182 12.91 2.80 7.33
CA ALA A 182 12.00 3.62 6.51
C ALA A 182 10.53 3.26 6.79
N TYR A 183 10.24 1.97 6.90
CA TYR A 183 8.89 1.49 7.21
C TYR A 183 8.45 1.86 8.64
N GLU A 184 9.39 1.96 9.59
CA GLU A 184 9.09 2.50 10.94
C GLU A 184 8.65 3.97 10.85
N GLY A 185 9.36 4.76 10.04
CA GLY A 185 8.96 6.15 9.75
C GLY A 185 7.59 6.24 9.07
N PHE A 186 7.32 5.38 8.09
CA PHE A 186 6.01 5.31 7.43
C PHE A 186 4.91 4.92 8.42
N ALA A 187 5.16 3.95 9.30
CA ALA A 187 4.21 3.54 10.32
C ALA A 187 3.84 4.69 11.26
N ASN A 188 4.83 5.48 11.68
CA ASN A 188 4.61 6.64 12.56
C ASN A 188 3.69 7.71 11.92
N ILE A 189 3.74 7.86 10.59
CA ILE A 189 2.88 8.79 9.85
C ILE A 189 1.51 8.16 9.57
N LEU A 190 1.48 6.91 9.07
CA LEU A 190 0.26 6.30 8.55
C LEU A 190 -0.66 5.78 9.64
N LYS A 191 -0.12 5.20 10.72
CA LYS A 191 -0.95 4.58 11.76
C LYS A 191 -1.95 5.54 12.41
N PRO A 192 -1.60 6.78 12.81
CA PRO A 192 -2.58 7.74 13.33
C PRO A 192 -3.68 8.08 12.33
N VAL A 193 -3.32 8.25 11.05
CA VAL A 193 -4.27 8.55 9.97
C VAL A 193 -5.23 7.38 9.77
N LEU A 194 -4.70 6.16 9.65
CA LEU A 194 -5.50 4.96 9.45
C LEU A 194 -6.40 4.65 10.66
N THR A 195 -5.92 4.92 11.88
CA THR A 195 -6.72 4.75 13.10
C THR A 195 -7.93 5.69 13.10
N ARG A 196 -7.72 6.97 12.76
CA ARG A 196 -8.81 7.95 12.63
C ARG A 196 -9.78 7.54 11.52
N ALA A 197 -9.29 7.28 10.31
CA ALA A 197 -10.11 6.90 9.17
C ALA A 197 -10.91 5.60 9.39
N PHE A 198 -10.41 4.69 10.23
CA PHE A 198 -11.06 3.42 10.54
C PHE A 198 -12.11 3.58 11.66
N GLY A 199 -11.91 4.54 12.57
CA GLY A 199 -12.83 4.80 13.70
C GLY A 199 -14.04 5.65 13.32
N ASP A 200 -13.90 6.46 12.28
CA ASP A 200 -14.99 7.30 11.72
C ASP A 200 -15.95 6.44 10.88
#